data_1caba54b0d65f2793155db7cd5e7a9dc
#
_entry.id   1caba54b0d65f2793155db7cd5e7a9dc
#
_cell.length_a   1.000
_cell.length_b   1.000
_cell.length_c   1.000
_cell.angle_alpha   90.00
_cell.angle_beta   90.00
_cell.angle_gamma   90.00
#
_symmetry.space_group_name_H-M   'P 1'
#
loop_
_entity.id
_entity.type
_entity.pdbx_description
1 polymer ?
#
loop_
_entity_poly.entity_id
_entity_poly.type
_entity_poly.pdbx_seq_one_letter_code
_entity_poly.pdbx_strand_id
1 'polypeptide(L)'
;NLFSVSLGLGSGSITPDWINNQLFGGRDLRDIDQRKSFLKGISKDINVQVPLYSSLPLINFSFGSNVISLGQVVSYTSVNIPKNLAQVPFVGLEKDEELNINSLSIEHISYLPLSYSKGFALKPGLIPFGNKSYAGVRASLLIGLAEVHTKKVEGIFKGAEANTIIDADIEIGSSLPVSIDDSVPAGSIPIGLGIDLGAITEIDEKLSIGLSIDNLFASFNWDGATIYSARAQGEIKPDAITEADSLSDLLSQSELKESSSYKTSLPTSMNLSGTYKVDDWVTLDANIRIDIGDS
;
A
#
# COMPACT_ATOMS: atom_id res chain seq x y z
N ASN A 1 17.24 -10.38 -17.19
CA ASN A 1 16.69 -9.02 -17.02
C ASN A 1 17.60 -8.23 -16.11
N LEU A 2 18.13 -7.10 -16.59
CA LEU A 2 19.03 -6.21 -15.83
C LEU A 2 18.23 -5.26 -14.90
N PHE A 3 16.96 -5.07 -15.16
CA PHE A 3 16.08 -4.20 -14.38
C PHE A 3 14.63 -4.61 -14.58
N SER A 4 13.84 -4.67 -13.55
CA SER A 4 12.39 -4.80 -13.65
C SER A 4 11.70 -3.89 -12.64
N VAL A 5 10.60 -3.26 -13.06
CA VAL A 5 9.68 -2.53 -12.19
C VAL A 5 8.30 -3.14 -12.38
N SER A 6 7.68 -3.49 -11.28
CA SER A 6 6.28 -3.91 -11.27
C SER A 6 5.48 -2.91 -10.46
N LEU A 7 4.44 -2.38 -11.06
CA LEU A 7 3.46 -1.49 -10.41
C LEU A 7 2.14 -2.22 -10.34
N GLY A 8 1.57 -2.30 -9.16
CA GLY A 8 0.21 -2.80 -8.95
C GLY A 8 -0.71 -1.66 -8.52
N LEU A 9 -1.97 -1.76 -8.85
CA LEU A 9 -3.04 -0.94 -8.28
C LEU A 9 -4.11 -1.89 -7.75
N GLY A 10 -4.42 -1.76 -6.48
CA GLY A 10 -5.49 -2.50 -5.82
C GLY A 10 -6.51 -1.55 -5.24
N SER A 11 -7.78 -1.86 -5.37
CA SER A 11 -8.84 -1.15 -4.69
C SER A 11 -9.98 -2.11 -4.38
N GLY A 12 -10.40 -2.15 -3.12
CA GLY A 12 -11.57 -2.94 -2.70
C GLY A 12 -12.92 -2.31 -3.06
N SER A 13 -12.94 -1.02 -3.40
CA SER A 13 -14.16 -0.24 -3.64
C SER A 13 -14.31 0.24 -5.08
N ILE A 14 -13.22 0.26 -5.86
CA ILE A 14 -13.22 0.67 -7.26
C ILE A 14 -13.10 -0.59 -8.12
N THR A 15 -14.21 -0.97 -8.76
CA THR A 15 -14.24 -2.15 -9.65
C THR A 15 -13.88 -1.76 -11.08
N PRO A 16 -13.41 -2.71 -11.94
CA PRO A 16 -13.23 -2.45 -13.36
C PRO A 16 -14.46 -1.90 -14.06
N ASP A 17 -15.65 -2.38 -13.70
CA ASP A 17 -16.92 -1.88 -14.22
C ASP A 17 -17.16 -0.43 -13.81
N TRP A 18 -16.83 -0.07 -12.58
CA TRP A 18 -16.90 1.30 -12.12
C TRP A 18 -15.95 2.20 -12.92
N ILE A 19 -14.69 1.78 -13.13
CA ILE A 19 -13.70 2.51 -13.94
C ILE A 19 -14.25 2.74 -15.36
N ASN A 20 -14.71 1.68 -16.02
CA ASN A 20 -15.23 1.77 -17.39
C ASN A 20 -16.45 2.69 -17.49
N ASN A 21 -17.40 2.55 -16.58
CA ASN A 21 -18.66 3.29 -16.63
C ASN A 21 -18.52 4.73 -16.13
N GLN A 22 -17.60 5.00 -15.21
CA GLN A 22 -17.49 6.28 -14.54
C GLN A 22 -16.39 7.17 -15.15
N LEU A 23 -15.21 6.61 -15.45
CA LEU A 23 -14.10 7.38 -16.00
C LEU A 23 -14.10 7.44 -17.52
N PHE A 24 -14.48 6.35 -18.19
CA PHE A 24 -14.46 6.28 -19.66
C PHE A 24 -15.85 6.45 -20.30
N GLY A 25 -16.92 6.53 -19.51
CA GLY A 25 -18.30 6.70 -19.98
C GLY A 25 -18.67 8.11 -20.48
N GLY A 26 -17.70 9.02 -20.59
CA GLY A 26 -17.92 10.36 -21.17
C GLY A 26 -18.79 11.28 -20.32
N ARG A 27 -18.77 11.15 -19.00
CA ARG A 27 -19.58 12.00 -18.08
C ARG A 27 -19.03 13.41 -17.99
N ASP A 28 -19.91 14.36 -17.93
CA ASP A 28 -19.58 15.76 -17.63
C ASP A 28 -19.67 15.99 -16.12
N LEU A 29 -18.51 15.97 -15.44
CA LEU A 29 -18.42 16.22 -14.00
C LEU A 29 -18.67 17.72 -13.62
N ARG A 30 -19.00 18.57 -14.56
CA ARG A 30 -19.53 19.93 -14.29
C ARG A 30 -20.99 19.90 -13.85
N ASP A 31 -21.72 18.85 -14.25
CA ASP A 31 -23.11 18.64 -13.89
C ASP A 31 -23.21 17.99 -12.51
N ILE A 32 -23.97 18.61 -11.58
CA ILE A 32 -24.16 18.12 -10.21
C ILE A 32 -24.84 16.75 -10.14
N ASP A 33 -25.78 16.47 -11.04
CA ASP A 33 -26.47 15.18 -11.05
C ASP A 33 -25.57 14.05 -11.54
N GLN A 34 -24.67 14.34 -12.48
CA GLN A 34 -23.65 13.41 -12.92
C GLN A 34 -22.59 13.17 -11.85
N ARG A 35 -22.19 14.20 -11.08
CA ARG A 35 -21.33 14.04 -9.89
C ARG A 35 -21.97 13.16 -8.82
N LYS A 36 -23.24 13.40 -8.49
CA LYS A 36 -23.99 12.55 -7.55
C LYS A 36 -24.11 11.11 -8.03
N SER A 37 -24.32 10.92 -9.32
CA SER A 37 -24.35 9.58 -9.93
C SER A 37 -22.98 8.88 -9.88
N PHE A 38 -21.90 9.62 -10.08
CA PHE A 38 -20.53 9.13 -9.94
C PHE A 38 -20.26 8.60 -8.53
N LEU A 39 -20.64 9.37 -7.50
CA LEU A 39 -20.46 8.99 -6.11
C LEU A 39 -21.32 7.81 -5.66
N LYS A 40 -22.51 7.63 -6.23
CA LYS A 40 -23.36 6.47 -5.93
C LYS A 40 -22.72 5.12 -6.25
N GLY A 41 -21.79 5.10 -7.21
CA GLY A 41 -21.02 3.90 -7.56
C GLY A 41 -19.95 3.53 -6.52
N ILE A 42 -19.59 4.45 -5.63
CA ILE A 42 -18.64 4.20 -4.54
C ILE A 42 -19.44 3.63 -3.36
N SER A 43 -19.33 2.34 -3.10
CA SER A 43 -20.14 1.65 -2.08
C SER A 43 -19.52 1.66 -0.69
N LYS A 44 -18.18 1.79 -0.61
CA LYS A 44 -17.38 1.73 0.62
C LYS A 44 -16.31 2.82 0.60
N ASP A 45 -15.54 2.92 1.67
CA ASP A 45 -14.34 3.73 1.72
C ASP A 45 -13.39 3.37 0.56
N ILE A 46 -12.73 4.38 0.02
CA ILE A 46 -11.82 4.21 -1.11
C ILE A 46 -10.47 3.79 -0.54
N ASN A 47 -10.14 2.53 -0.67
CA ASN A 47 -8.81 2.03 -0.34
C ASN A 47 -8.01 1.86 -1.63
N VAL A 48 -6.91 2.59 -1.75
CA VAL A 48 -5.99 2.52 -2.88
C VAL A 48 -4.66 1.97 -2.38
N GLN A 49 -4.26 0.85 -2.95
CA GLN A 49 -2.98 0.21 -2.65
C GLN A 49 -2.09 0.27 -3.87
N VAL A 50 -0.87 0.74 -3.69
CA VAL A 50 0.13 0.88 -4.74
C VAL A 50 1.40 0.16 -4.34
N PRO A 51 1.50 -1.16 -4.54
CA PRO A 51 2.74 -1.87 -4.39
C PRO A 51 3.68 -1.54 -5.57
N LEU A 52 4.88 -1.12 -5.25
CA LEU A 52 5.96 -0.88 -6.21
C LEU A 52 7.12 -1.83 -5.88
N TYR A 53 7.50 -2.63 -6.85
CA TYR A 53 8.66 -3.49 -6.75
C TYR A 53 9.69 -3.03 -7.77
N SER A 54 10.86 -2.61 -7.30
CA SER A 54 12.00 -2.34 -8.16
C SER A 54 13.08 -3.38 -7.87
N SER A 55 13.41 -4.22 -8.84
CA SER A 55 14.56 -5.10 -8.72
C SER A 55 15.78 -4.42 -9.33
N LEU A 56 16.74 -4.08 -8.48
CA LEU A 56 18.10 -3.84 -8.91
C LEU A 56 18.81 -5.20 -8.88
N PRO A 57 19.54 -5.58 -9.95
CA PRO A 57 20.22 -6.88 -9.98
C PRO A 57 21.49 -6.81 -9.15
N LEU A 58 21.34 -6.67 -7.83
CA LEU A 58 22.53 -6.48 -7.04
C LEU A 58 23.27 -7.80 -6.83
N ILE A 59 22.67 -8.79 -6.23
CA ILE A 59 23.39 -10.05 -5.99
C ILE A 59 22.39 -11.20 -5.75
N ASN A 60 22.47 -12.23 -6.57
CA ASN A 60 21.82 -13.51 -6.29
C ASN A 60 22.85 -14.62 -6.38
N PHE A 61 23.13 -15.30 -5.28
CA PHE A 61 23.98 -16.48 -5.24
C PHE A 61 23.15 -17.72 -5.03
N SER A 62 23.17 -18.65 -5.98
CA SER A 62 22.54 -19.96 -5.85
C SER A 62 23.58 -21.05 -5.70
N PHE A 63 23.42 -21.93 -4.74
CA PHE A 63 24.27 -23.08 -4.50
C PHE A 63 23.43 -24.28 -4.04
N GLY A 64 23.29 -25.24 -4.95
CA GLY A 64 22.37 -26.38 -4.76
C GLY A 64 20.91 -25.89 -4.65
N SER A 65 20.25 -26.25 -3.56
CA SER A 65 18.87 -25.83 -3.26
C SER A 65 18.76 -24.54 -2.43
N ASN A 66 19.86 -23.79 -2.29
CA ASN A 66 19.91 -22.58 -1.48
C ASN A 66 20.14 -21.36 -2.37
N VAL A 67 19.54 -20.23 -1.97
CA VAL A 67 19.72 -18.93 -2.65
C VAL A 67 19.92 -17.84 -1.59
N ILE A 68 20.93 -17.01 -1.77
CA ILE A 68 21.07 -15.74 -1.05
C ILE A 68 20.76 -14.65 -2.05
N SER A 69 19.88 -13.73 -1.69
CA SER A 69 19.49 -12.62 -2.56
C SER A 69 19.52 -11.28 -1.82
N LEU A 70 20.07 -10.29 -2.48
CA LEU A 70 20.00 -8.87 -2.11
C LEU A 70 19.66 -8.07 -3.37
N GLY A 71 18.83 -7.07 -3.26
CA GLY A 71 18.69 -6.12 -4.34
C GLY A 71 17.30 -5.87 -4.88
N GLN A 72 16.28 -6.19 -4.12
CA GLN A 72 14.92 -5.77 -4.45
C GLN A 72 14.45 -4.75 -3.42
N VAL A 73 14.25 -3.50 -3.84
CA VAL A 73 13.54 -2.52 -3.02
C VAL A 73 12.05 -2.77 -3.19
N VAL A 74 11.38 -2.94 -2.08
CA VAL A 74 9.92 -3.08 -2.03
C VAL A 74 9.37 -1.80 -1.41
N SER A 75 8.41 -1.19 -2.09
CA SER A 75 7.62 -0.08 -1.56
C SER A 75 6.15 -0.46 -1.60
N TYR A 76 5.48 -0.20 -0.52
CA TYR A 76 4.05 -0.41 -0.40
C TYR A 76 3.41 0.88 0.10
N THR A 77 2.38 1.35 -0.59
CA THR A 77 1.59 2.51 -0.18
C THR A 77 0.13 2.11 -0.12
N SER A 78 -0.52 2.40 0.98
CA SER A 78 -1.96 2.26 1.16
C SER A 78 -2.55 3.61 1.56
N VAL A 79 -3.62 4.00 0.90
CA VAL A 79 -4.38 5.21 1.25
C VAL A 79 -5.83 4.80 1.39
N ASN A 80 -6.39 5.04 2.57
CA ASN A 80 -7.80 4.84 2.83
C ASN A 80 -8.50 6.19 2.96
N ILE A 81 -9.44 6.46 2.07
CA ILE A 81 -10.23 7.70 2.06
C ILE A 81 -11.66 7.34 2.42
N PRO A 82 -12.21 7.88 3.52
CA PRO A 82 -13.62 7.71 3.86
C PRO A 82 -14.50 8.05 2.66
N LYS A 83 -15.43 7.18 2.33
CA LYS A 83 -16.36 7.40 1.20
C LYS A 83 -16.98 8.79 1.22
N ASN A 84 -17.43 9.18 2.39
CA ASN A 84 -18.09 10.46 2.57
C ASN A 84 -17.11 11.64 2.37
N LEU A 85 -15.83 11.50 2.74
CA LEU A 85 -14.82 12.52 2.47
C LEU A 85 -14.61 12.72 0.97
N ALA A 86 -14.67 11.64 0.20
CA ALA A 86 -14.58 11.71 -1.25
C ALA A 86 -15.72 12.49 -1.91
N GLN A 87 -16.89 12.62 -1.26
CA GLN A 87 -18.00 13.40 -1.83
C GLN A 87 -17.84 14.92 -1.64
N VAL A 88 -17.14 15.36 -0.61
CA VAL A 88 -17.00 16.78 -0.28
C VAL A 88 -16.52 17.64 -1.47
N PRO A 89 -15.45 17.27 -2.20
CA PRO A 89 -14.97 18.05 -3.35
C PRO A 89 -15.95 18.04 -4.55
N PHE A 90 -16.86 17.06 -4.63
CA PHE A 90 -17.74 16.90 -5.78
C PHE A 90 -19.12 17.53 -5.58
N VAL A 91 -19.69 17.42 -4.39
CA VAL A 91 -21.06 17.84 -4.11
C VAL A 91 -21.20 18.71 -2.86
N GLY A 92 -20.12 18.85 -2.08
CA GLY A 92 -20.15 19.53 -0.78
C GLY A 92 -20.90 18.72 0.28
N LEU A 93 -21.19 19.36 1.40
CA LEU A 93 -22.02 18.84 2.47
C LEU A 93 -23.33 19.63 2.53
N GLU A 94 -24.42 18.95 2.83
CA GLU A 94 -25.69 19.62 3.10
C GLU A 94 -25.60 20.40 4.41
N LYS A 95 -26.44 21.43 4.58
CA LYS A 95 -26.45 22.22 5.81
C LYS A 95 -26.69 21.28 7.02
N ASP A 96 -25.88 21.45 8.06
CA ASP A 96 -25.88 20.63 9.28
C ASP A 96 -25.52 19.15 9.07
N GLU A 97 -25.13 18.73 7.87
CA GLU A 97 -24.54 17.42 7.64
C GLU A 97 -23.14 17.36 8.28
N GLU A 98 -22.90 16.33 9.09
CA GLU A 98 -21.62 16.09 9.74
C GLU A 98 -20.94 14.85 9.16
N LEU A 99 -19.68 14.99 8.82
CA LEU A 99 -18.85 13.94 8.28
C LEU A 99 -17.64 13.71 9.17
N ASN A 100 -17.52 12.50 9.65
CA ASN A 100 -16.36 12.06 10.42
C ASN A 100 -15.27 11.56 9.47
N ILE A 101 -14.01 11.98 9.70
CA ILE A 101 -12.85 11.61 8.87
C ILE A 101 -11.90 10.62 9.56
N ASN A 102 -12.28 10.06 10.71
CA ASN A 102 -11.40 9.23 11.53
C ASN A 102 -10.86 7.96 10.82
N SER A 103 -11.50 7.53 9.73
CA SER A 103 -11.01 6.42 8.93
C SER A 103 -10.04 6.81 7.81
N LEU A 104 -9.70 8.11 7.68
CA LEU A 104 -8.65 8.52 6.77
C LEU A 104 -7.30 7.97 7.25
N SER A 105 -6.63 7.21 6.41
CA SER A 105 -5.28 6.73 6.73
C SER A 105 -4.38 6.75 5.50
N ILE A 106 -3.11 6.99 5.75
CA ILE A 106 -2.03 6.87 4.77
C ILE A 106 -0.96 6.02 5.41
N GLU A 107 -0.55 4.99 4.70
CA GLU A 107 0.53 4.12 5.09
C GLU A 107 1.49 3.96 3.92
N HIS A 108 2.75 4.17 4.18
CA HIS A 108 3.83 3.93 3.22
C HIS A 108 4.97 3.23 3.93
N ILE A 109 5.50 2.20 3.34
CA ILE A 109 6.70 1.52 3.81
C ILE A 109 7.58 1.15 2.63
N SER A 110 8.87 1.46 2.76
CA SER A 110 9.89 1.04 1.81
C SER A 110 11.01 0.30 2.54
N TYR A 111 11.42 -0.82 2.00
CA TYR A 111 12.47 -1.63 2.58
C TYR A 111 13.28 -2.42 1.55
N LEU A 112 14.48 -2.83 1.96
CA LEU A 112 15.39 -3.69 1.21
C LEU A 112 15.51 -5.03 1.94
N PRO A 113 15.06 -6.16 1.36
CA PRO A 113 15.25 -7.47 1.95
C PRO A 113 16.62 -8.07 1.60
N LEU A 114 17.35 -8.54 2.60
CA LEU A 114 18.45 -9.48 2.45
C LEU A 114 17.93 -10.86 2.81
N SER A 115 17.83 -11.76 1.85
CA SER A 115 17.07 -13.00 2.00
C SER A 115 17.95 -14.24 1.81
N TYR A 116 17.68 -15.25 2.62
CA TYR A 116 18.16 -16.61 2.42
C TYR A 116 16.96 -17.52 2.16
N SER A 117 17.01 -18.26 1.06
CA SER A 117 15.96 -19.21 0.67
C SER A 117 16.51 -20.61 0.57
N LYS A 118 15.70 -21.58 0.96
CA LYS A 118 16.00 -23.00 0.81
C LYS A 118 14.83 -23.76 0.21
N GLY A 119 15.10 -24.48 -0.88
CA GLY A 119 14.13 -25.33 -1.55
C GLY A 119 14.28 -26.80 -1.17
N PHE A 120 13.17 -27.53 -1.20
CA PHE A 120 13.08 -28.95 -0.90
C PHE A 120 12.25 -29.63 -1.99
N ALA A 121 12.76 -30.70 -2.60
CA ALA A 121 11.94 -31.55 -3.44
C ALA A 121 10.97 -32.35 -2.56
N LEU A 122 9.71 -32.34 -2.92
CA LEU A 122 8.68 -33.11 -2.23
C LEU A 122 8.66 -34.54 -2.79
N LYS A 123 8.20 -35.48 -1.97
CA LYS A 123 8.06 -36.88 -2.42
C LYS A 123 7.03 -36.95 -3.56
N PRO A 124 7.30 -37.73 -4.62
CA PRO A 124 6.34 -37.96 -5.69
C PRO A 124 4.99 -38.44 -5.14
N GLY A 125 3.90 -37.91 -5.68
CA GLY A 125 2.55 -38.28 -5.26
C GLY A 125 2.04 -37.53 -3.99
N LEU A 126 2.83 -36.67 -3.34
CA LEU A 126 2.36 -35.87 -2.23
C LEU A 126 1.30 -34.81 -2.72
N ILE A 127 1.52 -34.33 -3.93
CA ILE A 127 0.52 -33.51 -4.66
C ILE A 127 -0.04 -34.37 -5.78
N PRO A 128 -1.32 -34.78 -5.71
CA PRO A 128 -1.86 -35.85 -6.59
C PRO A 128 -1.81 -35.55 -8.10
N PHE A 129 -1.80 -34.25 -8.46
CA PHE A 129 -1.81 -33.76 -9.85
C PHE A 129 -0.45 -33.25 -10.33
N GLY A 130 0.59 -33.35 -9.50
CA GLY A 130 1.92 -32.83 -9.83
C GLY A 130 2.90 -33.89 -10.22
N ASN A 131 3.64 -33.68 -11.31
CA ASN A 131 4.74 -34.54 -11.71
C ASN A 131 5.97 -34.37 -10.83
N LYS A 132 6.33 -33.10 -10.58
CA LYS A 132 7.40 -32.71 -9.67
C LYS A 132 6.91 -31.56 -8.79
N SER A 133 7.16 -31.67 -7.52
CA SER A 133 6.72 -30.66 -6.56
C SER A 133 7.87 -30.28 -5.64
N TYR A 134 7.91 -29.01 -5.31
CA TYR A 134 8.92 -28.40 -4.45
C TYR A 134 8.25 -27.52 -3.41
N ALA A 135 8.81 -27.50 -2.23
CA ALA A 135 8.47 -26.51 -1.21
C ALA A 135 9.70 -25.67 -0.89
N GLY A 136 9.51 -24.49 -0.35
CA GLY A 136 10.60 -23.60 0.02
C GLY A 136 10.24 -22.74 1.21
N VAL A 137 11.28 -22.30 1.90
CA VAL A 137 11.23 -21.29 2.95
C VAL A 137 12.21 -20.20 2.61
N ARG A 138 11.82 -18.95 2.84
CA ARG A 138 12.67 -17.77 2.75
C ARG A 138 12.66 -17.06 4.09
N ALA A 139 13.83 -16.78 4.64
CA ALA A 139 14.03 -15.91 5.78
C ALA A 139 14.69 -14.63 5.29
N SER A 140 14.18 -13.48 5.71
CA SER A 140 14.64 -12.17 5.26
C SER A 140 14.96 -11.28 6.43
N LEU A 141 16.16 -10.66 6.38
CA LEU A 141 16.48 -9.47 7.14
C LEU A 141 15.96 -8.27 6.33
N LEU A 142 15.04 -7.52 6.91
CA LEU A 142 14.39 -6.38 6.26
C LEU A 142 15.07 -5.11 6.73
N ILE A 143 15.67 -4.34 5.81
CA ILE A 143 16.31 -3.07 6.08
C ILE A 143 15.33 -1.97 5.68
N GLY A 144 14.76 -1.26 6.65
CA GLY A 144 13.82 -0.19 6.40
C GLY A 144 14.50 1.01 5.76
N LEU A 145 13.85 1.57 4.74
CA LEU A 145 14.33 2.73 4.00
C LEU A 145 13.49 3.97 4.26
N ALA A 146 12.19 3.81 4.36
CA ALA A 146 11.26 4.89 4.64
C ALA A 146 9.95 4.31 5.20
N GLU A 147 9.30 5.09 6.05
CA GLU A 147 7.99 4.77 6.56
C GLU A 147 7.22 6.06 6.84
N VAL A 148 5.94 6.05 6.50
CA VAL A 148 4.97 7.09 6.83
C VAL A 148 3.67 6.40 7.20
N HIS A 149 3.10 6.75 8.34
CA HIS A 149 1.79 6.25 8.73
C HIS A 149 0.97 7.31 9.44
N THR A 150 -0.33 7.22 9.27
CA THR A 150 -1.29 7.99 10.03
C THR A 150 -1.37 7.43 11.45
N LYS A 151 -0.94 8.18 12.43
CA LYS A 151 -1.01 7.78 13.85
C LYS A 151 -2.37 8.09 14.46
N LYS A 152 -2.92 9.23 14.10
CA LYS A 152 -4.19 9.73 14.60
C LYS A 152 -4.86 10.59 13.53
N VAL A 153 -6.14 10.37 13.32
CA VAL A 153 -7.01 11.31 12.62
C VAL A 153 -8.29 11.42 13.44
N GLU A 154 -8.54 12.60 13.94
CA GLU A 154 -9.80 12.95 14.57
C GLU A 154 -10.31 14.22 13.90
N GLY A 155 -11.53 14.21 13.42
CA GLY A 155 -12.06 15.41 12.80
C GLY A 155 -13.45 15.25 12.26
N ILE A 156 -14.08 16.41 12.13
CA ILE A 156 -15.43 16.56 11.61
C ILE A 156 -15.42 17.64 10.55
N PHE A 157 -16.06 17.33 9.43
CA PHE A 157 -16.48 18.30 8.43
C PHE A 157 -17.96 18.54 8.62
N LYS A 158 -18.35 19.80 8.73
CA LYS A 158 -19.76 20.19 8.92
C LYS A 158 -20.21 21.11 7.80
N GLY A 159 -21.33 20.77 7.17
CA GLY A 159 -21.95 21.61 6.16
C GLY A 159 -22.57 22.87 6.79
N ALA A 160 -22.28 24.03 6.21
CA ALA A 160 -22.92 25.32 6.50
C ALA A 160 -23.66 25.83 5.24
N GLU A 161 -24.36 26.95 5.34
CA GLU A 161 -25.21 27.46 4.22
C GLU A 161 -24.46 27.66 2.90
N ALA A 162 -23.18 28.04 2.95
CA ALA A 162 -22.36 28.29 1.76
C ALA A 162 -20.94 27.68 1.87
N ASN A 163 -20.58 27.10 2.99
CA ASN A 163 -19.22 26.70 3.32
C ASN A 163 -19.22 25.31 3.98
N THR A 164 -18.05 24.70 4.07
CA THR A 164 -17.81 23.53 4.92
C THR A 164 -16.89 23.95 6.07
N ILE A 165 -17.32 23.74 7.28
CA ILE A 165 -16.52 23.96 8.49
C ILE A 165 -15.67 22.72 8.72
N ILE A 166 -14.37 22.92 8.96
CA ILE A 166 -13.43 21.87 9.28
C ILE A 166 -12.93 22.06 10.69
N ASP A 167 -12.93 21.00 11.47
CA ASP A 167 -12.18 20.88 12.73
C ASP A 167 -11.52 19.48 12.72
N ALA A 168 -10.23 19.43 12.44
CA ALA A 168 -9.49 18.20 12.28
C ALA A 168 -8.13 18.27 12.98
N ASP A 169 -7.76 17.18 13.62
CA ASP A 169 -6.47 16.93 14.25
C ASP A 169 -5.84 15.70 13.63
N ILE A 170 -4.70 15.86 12.97
CA ILE A 170 -4.03 14.80 12.21
C ILE A 170 -2.61 14.66 12.74
N GLU A 171 -2.24 13.45 13.15
CA GLU A 171 -0.87 13.08 13.48
C GLU A 171 -0.34 12.07 12.46
N ILE A 172 0.78 12.40 11.83
CA ILE A 172 1.49 11.53 10.88
C ILE A 172 2.86 11.21 11.47
N GLY A 173 3.12 9.93 11.66
CA GLY A 173 4.46 9.43 11.97
C GLY A 173 5.26 9.24 10.68
N SER A 174 6.52 9.61 10.71
CA SER A 174 7.46 9.37 9.60
C SER A 174 8.82 8.98 10.11
N SER A 175 9.39 7.98 9.51
CA SER A 175 10.78 7.59 9.71
C SER A 175 11.50 7.58 8.36
N LEU A 176 12.35 8.57 8.17
CA LEU A 176 13.24 8.70 7.01
C LEU A 176 14.69 8.63 7.51
N PRO A 177 15.51 7.70 6.99
CA PRO A 177 16.91 7.59 7.40
C PRO A 177 17.77 8.76 6.90
N VAL A 178 17.21 9.62 6.05
CA VAL A 178 17.91 10.79 5.49
C VAL A 178 17.26 12.05 6.04
N SER A 179 18.06 12.87 6.70
CA SER A 179 17.65 14.23 7.06
C SER A 179 17.32 15.01 5.79
N ILE A 180 16.08 15.48 5.67
CA ILE A 180 15.68 16.39 4.58
C ILE A 180 16.13 17.81 4.92
N ASP A 181 16.38 18.08 6.20
CA ASP A 181 16.85 19.36 6.73
C ASP A 181 17.71 19.07 7.95
N ASP A 182 18.71 19.93 8.24
CA ASP A 182 19.63 19.80 9.40
C ASP A 182 18.92 19.77 10.76
N SER A 183 17.65 20.06 10.79
CA SER A 183 16.80 20.04 11.99
C SER A 183 16.20 18.66 12.34
N VAL A 184 16.25 17.67 11.42
CA VAL A 184 15.71 16.33 11.66
C VAL A 184 16.86 15.36 11.88
N PRO A 185 17.08 14.84 13.09
CA PRO A 185 18.15 13.87 13.34
C PRO A 185 17.92 12.61 12.51
N ALA A 186 18.98 12.11 11.88
CA ALA A 186 18.96 10.82 11.21
C ALA A 186 18.61 9.74 12.23
N GLY A 187 17.47 9.08 12.05
CA GLY A 187 17.08 7.93 12.86
C GLY A 187 18.04 6.74 12.65
N SER A 188 17.97 5.77 13.55
CA SER A 188 18.67 4.50 13.35
C SER A 188 18.06 3.77 12.14
N ILE A 189 18.90 3.02 11.41
CA ILE A 189 18.38 2.18 10.30
C ILE A 189 17.49 1.10 10.91
N PRO A 190 16.20 1.09 10.60
CA PRO A 190 15.27 0.13 11.17
C PRO A 190 15.54 -1.25 10.58
N ILE A 191 15.55 -2.25 11.43
CA ILE A 191 15.77 -3.65 11.04
C ILE A 191 14.53 -4.45 11.41
N GLY A 192 14.07 -5.25 10.45
CA GLY A 192 12.96 -6.19 10.61
C GLY A 192 13.35 -7.60 10.22
N LEU A 193 12.47 -8.53 10.52
CA LEU A 193 12.58 -9.92 10.11
C LEU A 193 11.29 -10.33 9.39
N GLY A 194 11.44 -11.15 8.35
CA GLY A 194 10.32 -11.72 7.61
C GLY A 194 10.55 -13.18 7.27
N ILE A 195 9.48 -13.96 7.20
CA ILE A 195 9.47 -15.35 6.76
C ILE A 195 8.43 -15.52 5.68
N ASP A 196 8.81 -16.20 4.60
CA ASP A 196 7.91 -16.57 3.52
C ASP A 196 7.98 -18.08 3.32
N LEU A 197 6.84 -18.64 2.96
CA LEU A 197 6.69 -20.05 2.62
C LEU A 197 6.16 -20.18 1.21
N GLY A 198 6.60 -21.16 0.47
CA GLY A 198 6.12 -21.39 -0.88
C GLY A 198 6.14 -22.86 -1.28
N ALA A 199 5.28 -23.20 -2.22
CA ALA A 199 5.29 -24.46 -2.90
C ALA A 199 4.99 -24.25 -4.38
N ILE A 200 5.62 -25.05 -5.23
CA ILE A 200 5.37 -25.08 -6.67
C ILE A 200 5.26 -26.50 -7.13
N THR A 201 4.36 -26.78 -8.05
CA THR A 201 4.22 -28.07 -8.69
C THR A 201 4.21 -27.93 -10.21
N GLU A 202 5.00 -28.75 -10.87
CA GLU A 202 4.97 -28.94 -12.32
C GLU A 202 3.85 -29.94 -12.64
N ILE A 203 2.79 -29.48 -13.28
CA ILE A 203 1.67 -30.33 -13.72
C ILE A 203 2.12 -31.20 -14.92
N ASP A 204 2.76 -30.54 -15.87
CA ASP A 204 3.37 -31.14 -17.05
C ASP A 204 4.60 -30.31 -17.47
N GLU A 205 5.13 -30.53 -18.68
CA GLU A 205 6.31 -29.84 -19.22
C GLU A 205 6.06 -28.34 -19.49
N LYS A 206 4.80 -27.94 -19.55
CA LYS A 206 4.40 -26.58 -19.92
C LYS A 206 3.75 -25.80 -18.77
N LEU A 207 3.06 -26.49 -17.86
CA LEU A 207 2.25 -25.85 -16.83
C LEU A 207 2.83 -26.09 -15.43
N SER A 208 3.07 -25.01 -14.73
CA SER A 208 3.41 -25.01 -13.31
C SER A 208 2.42 -24.17 -12.52
N ILE A 209 2.09 -24.59 -11.30
CA ILE A 209 1.24 -23.86 -10.37
C ILE A 209 2.01 -23.67 -9.07
N GLY A 210 1.97 -22.45 -8.53
CA GLY A 210 2.64 -22.07 -7.28
C GLY A 210 1.67 -21.48 -6.28
N LEU A 211 1.95 -21.72 -5.01
CA LEU A 211 1.29 -21.08 -3.86
C LEU A 211 2.38 -20.51 -2.95
N SER A 212 2.26 -19.27 -2.53
CA SER A 212 3.11 -18.71 -1.47
C SER A 212 2.31 -17.99 -0.40
N ILE A 213 2.90 -17.92 0.78
CA ILE A 213 2.49 -17.04 1.88
C ILE A 213 3.69 -16.17 2.17
N ASP A 214 3.54 -14.87 1.92
CA ASP A 214 4.61 -13.90 2.08
C ASP A 214 4.38 -13.06 3.34
N ASN A 215 5.48 -12.57 3.92
CA ASN A 215 5.50 -11.72 5.10
C ASN A 215 4.89 -12.36 6.35
N LEU A 216 5.04 -13.67 6.52
CA LEU A 216 4.63 -14.32 7.75
C LEU A 216 5.49 -13.78 8.90
N PHE A 217 4.89 -13.12 9.90
CA PHE A 217 5.59 -12.47 11.02
C PHE A 217 6.51 -11.30 10.64
N ALA A 218 6.39 -10.73 9.45
CA ALA A 218 7.24 -9.62 9.03
C ALA A 218 6.91 -8.33 9.78
N SER A 219 7.92 -7.76 10.46
CA SER A 219 7.75 -6.52 11.20
C SER A 219 9.05 -5.75 11.33
N PHE A 220 8.94 -4.43 11.51
CA PHE A 220 10.03 -3.48 11.74
C PHE A 220 9.89 -2.81 13.10
N ASN A 221 11.01 -2.49 13.72
CA ASN A 221 11.07 -1.55 14.82
C ASN A 221 11.71 -0.26 14.31
N TRP A 222 10.99 0.84 14.45
CA TRP A 222 11.41 2.16 14.04
C TRP A 222 11.81 2.96 15.28
N ASP A 223 13.06 3.36 15.38
CA ASP A 223 13.56 4.16 16.48
C ASP A 223 13.85 5.59 15.98
N GLY A 224 13.40 6.59 16.74
CA GLY A 224 13.62 7.99 16.40
C GLY A 224 12.75 8.53 15.27
N ALA A 225 11.56 7.96 15.08
CA ALA A 225 10.58 8.50 14.13
C ALA A 225 10.06 9.87 14.57
N THR A 226 9.82 10.74 13.63
CA THR A 226 9.27 12.07 13.85
C THR A 226 7.76 12.04 13.69
N ILE A 227 7.03 12.67 14.62
CA ILE A 227 5.58 12.86 14.51
C ILE A 227 5.32 14.30 14.09
N TYR A 228 4.56 14.42 13.02
CA TYR A 228 4.01 15.68 12.55
C TYR A 228 2.56 15.76 13.00
N SER A 229 2.23 16.79 13.81
CA SER A 229 0.84 17.10 14.16
C SER A 229 0.39 18.29 13.35
N ALA A 230 -0.73 18.18 12.69
CA ALA A 230 -1.37 19.27 11.98
C ALA A 230 -2.80 19.42 12.50
N ARG A 231 -3.17 20.63 12.87
CA ARG A 231 -4.56 20.98 13.19
C ARG A 231 -5.10 21.86 12.09
N ALA A 232 -6.20 21.45 11.50
CA ALA A 232 -6.95 22.23 10.54
C ALA A 232 -8.25 22.70 11.18
N GLN A 233 -8.42 24.01 11.31
CA GLN A 233 -9.65 24.61 11.83
C GLN A 233 -10.03 25.83 11.00
N GLY A 234 -11.22 25.81 10.42
CA GLY A 234 -11.67 26.93 9.60
C GLY A 234 -12.85 26.59 8.71
N GLU A 235 -13.10 27.45 7.75
CA GLU A 235 -14.17 27.30 6.77
C GLU A 235 -13.57 27.15 5.36
N ILE A 236 -14.03 26.14 4.63
CA ILE A 236 -13.70 25.94 3.22
C ILE A 236 -14.90 26.35 2.37
N LYS A 237 -14.69 27.26 1.42
CA LYS A 237 -15.67 27.57 0.38
C LYS A 237 -15.61 26.47 -0.70
N PRO A 238 -16.74 26.11 -1.34
CA PRO A 238 -16.76 25.07 -2.40
C PRO A 238 -15.78 25.34 -3.54
N ASP A 239 -15.49 26.61 -3.83
CA ASP A 239 -14.57 27.01 -4.91
C ASP A 239 -13.08 27.02 -4.45
N ALA A 240 -12.83 27.01 -3.14
CA ALA A 240 -11.48 27.11 -2.57
C ALA A 240 -10.65 25.81 -2.70
N ILE A 241 -11.28 24.66 -2.99
CA ILE A 241 -10.57 23.38 -3.21
C ILE A 241 -9.68 23.45 -4.45
N THR A 242 -9.94 24.37 -5.37
CA THR A 242 -9.11 24.62 -6.55
C THR A 242 -7.95 25.58 -6.30
N GLU A 243 -7.93 26.27 -5.15
CA GLU A 243 -6.90 27.23 -4.76
C GLU A 243 -6.01 26.62 -3.66
N ALA A 244 -4.79 26.25 -4.01
CA ALA A 244 -3.83 25.61 -3.09
C ALA A 244 -3.50 26.49 -1.85
N ASP A 245 -3.60 27.81 -1.99
CA ASP A 245 -3.29 28.76 -0.92
C ASP A 245 -4.29 28.69 0.24
N SER A 246 -5.55 28.36 -0.01
CA SER A 246 -6.56 28.26 1.04
C SER A 246 -6.44 27.01 1.91
N LEU A 247 -5.83 25.94 1.38
CA LEU A 247 -5.53 24.75 2.16
C LEU A 247 -4.28 24.93 3.04
N SER A 248 -3.27 25.66 2.57
CA SER A 248 -2.07 25.96 3.35
C SER A 248 -2.38 26.86 4.57
N ASP A 249 -3.31 27.79 4.43
CA ASP A 249 -3.74 28.66 5.53
C ASP A 249 -4.52 27.90 6.62
N LEU A 250 -5.21 26.82 6.26
CA LEU A 250 -5.90 25.94 7.20
C LEU A 250 -4.95 25.00 7.95
N LEU A 251 -3.81 24.65 7.33
CA LEU A 251 -2.77 23.78 7.91
C LEU A 251 -1.74 24.55 8.73
N SER A 252 -1.99 25.79 9.09
CA SER A 252 -1.03 26.74 9.65
C SER A 252 -0.47 26.41 11.05
N GLN A 253 -0.85 25.29 11.66
CA GLN A 253 -0.32 24.84 12.95
C GLN A 253 0.24 23.41 12.85
N SER A 254 1.44 23.26 12.28
CA SER A 254 2.18 22.01 12.38
C SER A 254 3.19 22.08 13.52
N GLU A 255 3.07 21.21 14.50
CA GLU A 255 4.08 21.01 15.54
C GLU A 255 4.84 19.73 15.25
N LEU A 256 6.18 19.83 15.33
CA LEU A 256 7.08 18.66 15.32
C LEU A 256 7.15 18.13 16.74
N LYS A 257 6.76 16.87 16.94
CA LYS A 257 6.94 16.16 18.21
C LYS A 257 7.99 15.07 17.99
N GLU A 258 9.03 15.05 18.83
CA GLU A 258 9.95 13.91 18.86
C GLU A 258 9.19 12.64 19.25
N SER A 259 9.41 11.58 18.54
CA SER A 259 8.74 10.32 18.73
C SER A 259 9.56 9.33 19.56
N SER A 260 8.84 8.49 20.26
CA SER A 260 9.32 7.20 20.74
C SER A 260 9.39 6.16 19.62
N SER A 261 10.08 5.05 19.87
CA SER A 261 10.07 3.90 18.97
C SER A 261 8.67 3.32 18.79
N TYR A 262 8.37 2.84 17.59
CA TYR A 262 7.14 2.13 17.27
C TYR A 262 7.41 0.92 16.36
N LYS A 263 6.42 0.04 16.23
CA LYS A 263 6.51 -1.18 15.45
C LYS A 263 5.48 -1.17 14.32
N THR A 264 5.93 -1.45 13.10
CA THR A 264 5.08 -1.66 11.93
C THR A 264 5.15 -3.12 11.51
N SER A 265 4.03 -3.71 11.16
CA SER A 265 3.95 -5.06 10.59
C SER A 265 3.62 -5.00 9.11
N LEU A 266 4.27 -5.83 8.30
CA LEU A 266 3.88 -5.97 6.90
C LEU A 266 2.63 -6.83 6.79
N PRO A 267 1.71 -6.53 5.87
CA PRO A 267 0.56 -7.38 5.64
C PRO A 267 1.01 -8.76 5.14
N THR A 268 0.49 -9.80 5.77
CA THR A 268 0.66 -11.17 5.28
C THR A 268 -0.16 -11.33 4.02
N SER A 269 0.42 -11.90 2.96
CA SER A 269 -0.29 -12.15 1.72
C SER A 269 -0.17 -13.59 1.27
N MET A 270 -1.22 -14.07 0.63
CA MET A 270 -1.23 -15.36 -0.06
C MET A 270 -1.24 -15.11 -1.57
N ASN A 271 -0.32 -15.75 -2.29
CA ASN A 271 -0.22 -15.63 -3.73
C ASN A 271 -0.44 -17.00 -4.37
N LEU A 272 -1.35 -17.04 -5.35
CA LEU A 272 -1.53 -18.18 -6.25
C LEU A 272 -0.99 -17.78 -7.61
N SER A 273 -0.04 -18.52 -8.13
CA SER A 273 0.59 -18.26 -9.43
C SER A 273 0.43 -19.45 -10.38
N GLY A 274 0.37 -19.13 -11.66
CA GLY A 274 0.39 -20.11 -12.73
C GLY A 274 1.32 -19.66 -13.83
N THR A 275 2.20 -20.53 -14.28
CA THR A 275 3.14 -20.27 -15.37
C THR A 275 2.87 -21.27 -16.47
N TYR A 276 2.60 -20.79 -17.70
CA TYR A 276 2.38 -21.61 -18.87
C TYR A 276 3.39 -21.30 -19.97
N LYS A 277 4.21 -22.27 -20.33
CA LYS A 277 5.19 -22.20 -21.41
C LYS A 277 4.48 -22.46 -22.74
N VAL A 278 4.24 -21.41 -23.52
CA VAL A 278 3.60 -21.51 -24.85
C VAL A 278 4.54 -22.22 -25.80
N ASP A 279 5.80 -21.77 -25.86
CA ASP A 279 6.92 -22.33 -26.60
C ASP A 279 8.26 -22.03 -25.90
N ASP A 280 9.39 -22.23 -26.57
CA ASP A 280 10.72 -22.05 -25.94
C ASP A 280 11.08 -20.60 -25.65
N TRP A 281 10.37 -19.63 -26.21
CA TRP A 281 10.67 -18.21 -26.06
C TRP A 281 9.52 -17.37 -25.51
N VAL A 282 8.31 -17.94 -25.37
CA VAL A 282 7.13 -17.28 -24.80
C VAL A 282 6.61 -18.03 -23.59
N THR A 283 6.52 -17.37 -22.48
CA THR A 283 5.90 -17.84 -21.22
C THR A 283 4.83 -16.85 -20.78
N LEU A 284 3.69 -17.37 -20.36
CA LEU A 284 2.60 -16.61 -19.78
C LEU A 284 2.57 -16.85 -18.28
N ASP A 285 2.56 -15.79 -17.51
CA ASP A 285 2.44 -15.83 -16.06
C ASP A 285 1.14 -15.16 -15.62
N ALA A 286 0.46 -15.80 -14.68
CA ALA A 286 -0.72 -15.26 -13.99
C ALA A 286 -0.49 -15.34 -12.49
N ASN A 287 -0.88 -14.29 -11.77
CA ASN A 287 -0.78 -14.24 -10.32
C ASN A 287 -2.04 -13.61 -9.71
N ILE A 288 -2.52 -14.23 -8.64
CA ILE A 288 -3.61 -13.70 -7.79
C ILE A 288 -3.02 -13.53 -6.40
N ARG A 289 -3.07 -12.31 -5.89
CA ARG A 289 -2.65 -11.96 -4.53
C ARG A 289 -3.86 -11.64 -3.67
N ILE A 290 -3.86 -12.17 -2.46
CA ILE A 290 -4.86 -11.93 -1.43
C ILE A 290 -4.11 -11.52 -0.17
N ASP A 291 -4.33 -10.29 0.29
CA ASP A 291 -3.78 -9.84 1.57
C ASP A 291 -4.66 -10.39 2.70
N ILE A 292 -3.98 -11.01 3.69
CA ILE A 292 -4.61 -11.70 4.83
C ILE A 292 -4.27 -10.89 6.07
N GLY A 293 -5.27 -10.30 6.68
CA GLY A 293 -5.14 -9.53 7.92
C GLY A 293 -5.40 -8.04 7.71
N ASP A 294 -5.99 -7.45 8.72
CA ASP A 294 -6.15 -6.00 8.82
C ASP A 294 -4.76 -5.40 9.11
N SER A 295 -4.34 -4.47 8.28
CA SER A 295 -3.19 -3.59 8.51
C SER A 295 -3.57 -2.53 9.53
#